data_c8eb659ffa134ec7d1ec39cd8afccc74
#
_entry.id   c8eb659ffa134ec7d1ec39cd8afccc74
#
_cell.length_a   1.000
_cell.length_b   1.000
_cell.length_c   1.000
_cell.angle_alpha   90.00
_cell.angle_beta   90.00
_cell.angle_gamma   90.00
#
_symmetry.space_group_name_H-M   'P 1'
#
loop_
_entity.id
_entity.type
_entity.pdbx_description
1 polymer ?
#
loop_
_entity_poly.entity_id
_entity_poly.type
_entity_poly.pdbx_seq_one_letter_code
_entity_poly.pdbx_strand_id
1 'polypeptide(L)'
;LNLEVQKMNDITSTITKPLAVLGENGSGYTKEANFVSWNGNDAKLDIRIWYPGHERCGKGVTLTEDEGRNLYEALKEIYEPE
;
A
#
# COMPACT_ATOMS: atom_id res chain seq x y z
N LEU A 1 3.02 -28.10 -1.70
CA LEU A 1 2.83 -27.88 -1.00
C LEU A 1 3.16 -26.81 -0.69
N ASN A 2 3.60 -26.77 -0.65
CA ASN A 2 4.07 -25.85 -0.16
C ASN A 2 4.86 -24.92 -0.96
N LEU A 3 5.03 -25.11 -2.26
CA LEU A 3 5.69 -24.21 -3.13
C LEU A 3 5.02 -22.88 -3.13
N GLU A 4 3.69 -22.90 -3.13
CA GLU A 4 2.97 -21.69 -3.12
C GLU A 4 3.22 -20.91 -1.85
N VAL A 5 3.22 -21.58 -0.74
CA VAL A 5 3.46 -20.94 0.52
C VAL A 5 4.86 -20.37 0.57
N GLN A 6 5.83 -21.12 0.05
CA GLN A 6 7.16 -20.63 0.02
C GLN A 6 7.31 -19.42 -0.85
N LYS A 7 6.65 -19.42 -1.98
CA LYS A 7 6.68 -18.29 -2.85
C LYS A 7 6.16 -17.06 -2.15
N MET A 8 5.08 -17.19 -1.40
CA MET A 8 4.54 -16.07 -0.69
C MET A 8 5.50 -15.60 0.37
N ASN A 9 6.20 -16.52 1.01
CA ASN A 9 7.16 -16.14 2.02
C ASN A 9 8.38 -15.46 1.43
N ASP A 10 8.59 -15.59 0.13
CA ASP A 10 9.72 -14.95 -0.52
C ASP A 10 9.41 -13.55 -0.97
N ILE A 11 8.15 -13.11 -0.85
CA ILE A 11 7.80 -11.75 -1.24
C ILE A 11 8.23 -10.82 -0.14
N THR A 12 9.03 -9.83 -0.49
CA THR A 12 9.49 -8.85 0.47
C THR A 12 8.92 -7.50 0.13
N SER A 13 8.77 -6.69 1.14
CA SER A 13 8.30 -5.32 0.94
C SER A 13 9.05 -4.40 1.86
N THR A 14 9.30 -3.19 1.40
CA THR A 14 9.94 -2.16 2.19
C THR A 14 9.15 -0.88 1.99
N ILE A 15 8.64 -0.33 3.08
CA ILE A 15 7.99 0.97 3.01
C ILE A 15 9.12 1.98 2.95
N THR A 16 9.31 2.59 1.79
CA THR A 16 10.41 3.53 1.61
C THR A 16 10.01 4.93 2.05
N LYS A 17 8.71 5.24 1.99
CA LYS A 17 8.24 6.55 2.42
C LYS A 17 6.80 6.43 2.89
N PRO A 18 6.57 6.52 4.20
CA PRO A 18 5.19 6.51 4.70
C PRO A 18 4.50 7.81 4.32
N LEU A 19 3.26 7.71 3.88
CA LEU A 19 2.51 8.90 3.50
C LEU A 19 1.38 9.18 4.47
N ALA A 20 0.49 8.23 4.68
CA ALA A 20 -0.66 8.49 5.54
C ALA A 20 -1.31 7.20 6.02
N VAL A 21 -1.81 7.23 7.23
CA VAL A 21 -2.71 6.21 7.72
C VAL A 21 -4.10 6.71 7.37
N LEU A 22 -4.81 5.94 6.54
CA LEU A 22 -6.13 6.35 6.08
C LEU A 22 -7.21 5.94 7.06
N GLY A 23 -6.98 4.88 7.79
CA GLY A 23 -7.95 4.42 8.78
C GLY A 23 -7.37 3.26 9.55
N GLU A 24 -8.04 2.90 10.64
CA GLU A 24 -7.57 1.78 11.43
C GLU A 24 -8.76 1.12 12.09
N ASN A 25 -8.72 -0.19 12.27
CA ASN A 25 -9.81 -0.87 12.93
C ASN A 25 -9.41 -1.10 14.40
N GLY A 26 -10.31 -1.67 15.16
CA GLY A 26 -10.07 -1.83 16.60
C GLY A 26 -9.04 -2.88 16.95
N SER A 27 -8.54 -3.63 15.96
CA SER A 27 -7.60 -4.71 16.22
C SER A 27 -6.17 -4.34 15.79
N GLY A 28 -5.93 -3.08 15.48
CA GLY A 28 -4.58 -2.64 15.15
C GLY A 28 -4.21 -2.75 13.69
N TYR A 29 -5.14 -3.15 12.83
CA TYR A 29 -4.90 -3.17 11.40
C TYR A 29 -5.11 -1.76 10.88
N THR A 30 -4.26 -1.33 9.94
CA THR A 30 -4.36 0.01 9.37
C THR A 30 -4.49 -0.06 7.87
N LYS A 31 -5.22 0.87 7.30
CA LYS A 31 -5.24 1.05 5.86
C LYS A 31 -4.34 2.24 5.60
N GLU A 32 -3.32 2.05 4.79
CA GLU A 32 -2.28 3.07 4.64
C GLU A 32 -1.92 3.33 3.20
N ALA A 33 -1.51 4.55 2.95
CA ALA A 33 -0.90 4.93 1.69
C ALA A 33 0.58 5.13 1.96
N ASN A 34 1.41 4.48 1.19
CA ASN A 34 2.87 4.53 1.35
C ASN A 34 3.52 4.38 -0.02
N PHE A 35 4.80 4.72 -0.10
CA PHE A 35 5.60 4.24 -1.22
C PHE A 35 6.24 2.94 -0.77
N VAL A 36 6.06 1.90 -1.55
CA VAL A 36 6.53 0.56 -1.18
C VAL A 36 7.37 -0.03 -2.29
N SER A 37 8.51 -0.57 -1.91
CA SER A 37 9.35 -1.32 -2.83
C SER A 37 9.04 -2.79 -2.63
N TRP A 38 8.55 -3.44 -3.68
CA TRP A 38 8.23 -4.86 -3.64
C TRP A 38 9.38 -5.64 -4.26
N ASN A 39 9.92 -6.60 -3.50
CA ASN A 39 11.01 -7.47 -3.98
C ASN A 39 12.19 -6.68 -4.52
N GLY A 40 12.49 -5.54 -3.90
CA GLY A 40 13.64 -4.74 -4.31
C GLY A 40 13.44 -3.92 -5.57
N ASN A 41 12.23 -3.88 -6.10
CA ASN A 41 11.94 -3.06 -7.28
C ASN A 41 11.76 -1.60 -6.89
N ASP A 42 11.64 -0.74 -7.88
CA ASP A 42 11.41 0.68 -7.62
C ASP A 42 10.15 0.85 -6.80
N ALA A 43 10.19 1.78 -5.86
CA ALA A 43 9.06 2.03 -4.99
C ALA A 43 7.91 2.63 -5.77
N LYS A 44 6.70 2.23 -5.43
CA LYS A 44 5.49 2.74 -6.06
C LYS A 44 4.49 3.11 -4.99
N LEU A 45 3.56 3.96 -5.36
CA LEU A 45 2.48 4.33 -4.46
C LEU A 45 1.64 3.09 -4.20
N ASP A 46 1.30 2.87 -2.95
CA ASP A 46 0.58 1.66 -2.56
C ASP A 46 -0.45 2.02 -1.51
N ILE A 47 -1.65 1.47 -1.65
CA ILE A 47 -2.71 1.66 -0.69
C ILE A 47 -3.17 0.29 -0.30
N ARG A 48 -2.98 -0.07 0.97
CA ARG A 48 -3.36 -1.41 1.42
C ARG A 48 -3.52 -1.49 2.92
N ILE A 49 -3.99 -2.64 3.35
CA ILE A 49 -4.15 -2.93 4.77
C ILE A 49 -2.86 -3.52 5.28
N TRP A 50 -2.39 -3.02 6.42
CA TRP A 50 -1.21 -3.56 7.08
C TRP A 50 -1.61 -4.18 8.40
N TYR A 51 -1.01 -5.30 8.70
CA TYR A 51 -1.23 -6.01 9.96
C TYR A 51 -0.44 -5.30 11.05
N PRO A 52 -0.82 -5.49 12.31
CA PRO A 52 -0.05 -4.89 13.41
C PRO A 52 1.42 -5.26 13.27
N GLY A 53 2.29 -4.28 13.44
CA GLY A 53 3.74 -4.50 13.33
C GLY A 53 4.29 -4.37 11.93
N HIS A 54 3.42 -4.28 10.93
CA HIS A 54 3.83 -4.08 9.53
C HIS A 54 4.68 -5.18 8.90
N GLU A 55 4.75 -6.35 9.52
CA GLU A 55 5.50 -7.45 8.92
C GLU A 55 4.70 -8.16 7.85
N ARG A 56 3.39 -8.03 7.91
CA ARG A 56 2.50 -8.66 6.95
C ARG A 56 1.51 -7.64 6.47
N CYS A 57 0.99 -7.87 5.27
CA CYS A 57 0.00 -6.96 4.71
C CYS A 57 -1.11 -7.77 4.06
N GLY A 58 -2.24 -7.11 3.90
CA GLY A 58 -3.41 -7.71 3.30
C GLY A 58 -3.70 -7.09 1.95
N LYS A 59 -4.98 -6.97 1.66
CA LYS A 59 -5.43 -6.50 0.36
C LYS A 59 -5.06 -5.06 0.12
N GLY A 60 -4.79 -4.75 -1.12
CA GLY A 60 -4.47 -3.40 -1.50
C GLY A 60 -4.18 -3.30 -2.97
N VAL A 61 -3.72 -2.13 -3.37
CA VAL A 61 -3.44 -1.85 -4.77
C VAL A 61 -2.16 -1.03 -4.87
N THR A 62 -1.37 -1.36 -5.87
CA THR A 62 -0.16 -0.60 -6.19
C THR A 62 -0.45 0.19 -7.45
N LEU A 63 -0.08 1.45 -7.45
CA LEU A 63 -0.39 2.36 -8.54
C LEU A 63 0.88 2.82 -9.23
N THR A 64 0.79 2.96 -10.56
CA THR A 64 1.87 3.58 -11.29
C THR A 64 1.83 5.08 -11.02
N GLU A 65 2.86 5.78 -11.49
CA GLU A 65 2.91 7.23 -11.34
C GLU A 65 1.68 7.89 -11.99
N ASP A 66 1.34 7.46 -13.20
CA ASP A 66 0.19 8.03 -13.89
C ASP A 66 -1.12 7.73 -13.17
N GLU A 67 -1.24 6.52 -12.65
CA GLU A 67 -2.44 6.14 -11.92
C GLU A 67 -2.58 6.96 -10.64
N GLY A 68 -1.47 7.20 -9.97
CA GLY A 68 -1.48 8.02 -8.78
C GLY A 68 -1.91 9.45 -9.08
N ARG A 69 -1.40 10.01 -10.18
CA ARG A 69 -1.77 11.37 -10.56
C ARG A 69 -3.24 11.46 -10.95
N ASN A 70 -3.74 10.43 -11.64
CA ASN A 70 -5.15 10.40 -12.00
C ASN A 70 -6.03 10.31 -10.77
N LEU A 71 -5.60 9.55 -9.77
CA LEU A 71 -6.35 9.45 -8.54
C LEU A 71 -6.37 10.81 -7.83
N TYR A 72 -5.22 11.49 -7.80
CA TYR A 72 -5.14 12.80 -7.19
C TYR A 72 -6.13 13.76 -7.85
N GLU A 73 -6.18 13.78 -9.18
CA GLU A 73 -7.09 14.69 -9.87
C GLU A 73 -8.55 14.37 -9.55
N ALA A 74 -8.89 13.08 -9.48
CA ALA A 74 -10.24 12.69 -9.15
C ALA A 74 -10.62 13.11 -7.73
N LEU A 75 -9.72 12.89 -6.77
CA LEU A 75 -9.99 13.24 -5.39
C LEU A 75 -10.06 14.73 -5.18
N LYS A 76 -9.26 15.47 -5.94
CA LYS A 76 -9.25 16.91 -5.86
C LYS A 76 -10.62 17.47 -6.23
N GLU A 77 -11.25 16.88 -7.24
CA GLU A 77 -12.57 17.31 -7.65
C GLU A 77 -13.60 17.10 -6.56
N ILE A 78 -13.45 16.04 -5.79
CA ILE A 78 -14.40 15.70 -4.75
C ILE A 78 -14.18 16.53 -3.49
N TYR A 79 -12.94 16.66 -3.09
CA TYR A 79 -12.63 17.23 -1.79
C TYR A 79 -12.17 18.66 -1.83
N GLU A 80 -11.82 19.19 -2.99
CA GLU A 80 -11.43 20.58 -3.14
C GLU A 80 -12.12 21.20 -4.32
N PRO A 81 -13.47 21.16 -4.34
CA PRO A 81 -14.16 21.73 -5.50
C PRO A 81 -14.05 23.23 -5.48
N GLU A 82 -14.10 23.83 -6.65
CA GLU A 82 -14.02 25.28 -6.80
C GLU A 82 -15.25 25.94 -6.30
#